data_f24b0ee6ea677e3334964a37fd5411e3
#
_entry.id   f24b0ee6ea677e3334964a37fd5411e3
#
_cell.length_a   1.000
_cell.length_b   1.000
_cell.length_c   1.000
_cell.angle_alpha   90.00
_cell.angle_beta   90.00
_cell.angle_gamma   90.00
#
_symmetry.space_group_name_H-M   'P 1'
#
loop_
_entity.id
_entity.type
_entity.pdbx_description
1 polymer ?
#
loop_
_entity_poly.entity_id
_entity_poly.type
_entity_poly.pdbx_seq_one_letter_code
_entity_poly.pdbx_strand_id
1 'polypeptide(L)'
;MIKLVRVDHRLVHGQVAVSWFNSLDVNTIFVVNDDVAHDDFRKSAIRLAKPEKSKLVMKSVVDSIKAINSGVTDKYKMLIVVESVADAVELIKGTGDKITSLNLGGTKPREGTTNYSKTINLTAEEANELAQLQQKGVDVWIQQVPNDEKQEFHKK
;
A
#
# COMPACT_ATOMS: atom_id res chain seq x y z
N MET A 1 -14.74 1.73 2.91
CA MET A 1 -14.10 0.81 3.90
C MET A 1 -12.71 0.39 3.39
N ILE A 2 -11.69 0.61 4.19
CA ILE A 2 -10.31 0.24 3.83
C ILE A 2 -10.06 -1.19 4.31
N LYS A 3 -9.85 -2.12 3.38
CA LYS A 3 -9.61 -3.53 3.71
C LYS A 3 -8.14 -3.86 3.89
N LEU A 4 -7.26 -3.19 3.14
CA LEU A 4 -5.83 -3.40 3.21
C LEU A 4 -5.10 -2.18 2.66
N VAL A 5 -4.00 -1.81 3.30
CA VAL A 5 -3.00 -0.89 2.73
C VAL A 5 -1.73 -1.69 2.48
N ARG A 6 -1.21 -1.61 1.26
CA ARG A 6 -0.06 -2.40 0.82
C ARG A 6 1.03 -1.52 0.24
N VAL A 7 2.25 -1.72 0.70
CA VAL A 7 3.45 -1.15 0.08
C VAL A 7 3.96 -2.11 -0.99
N ASP A 8 4.01 -1.64 -2.23
CA ASP A 8 4.62 -2.37 -3.33
C ASP A 8 5.19 -1.36 -4.32
N HIS A 9 6.50 -1.38 -4.53
CA HIS A 9 7.17 -0.41 -5.39
C HIS A 9 6.72 -0.48 -6.85
N ARG A 10 6.08 -1.57 -7.26
CA ARG A 10 5.52 -1.72 -8.61
C ARG A 10 4.04 -1.33 -8.69
N LEU A 11 3.44 -0.95 -7.56
CA LEU A 11 2.02 -0.60 -7.46
C LEU A 11 1.09 -1.73 -7.91
N VAL A 12 0.33 -1.55 -8.98
CA VAL A 12 -0.57 -2.58 -9.52
C VAL A 12 0.15 -3.30 -10.66
N HIS A 13 0.43 -4.57 -10.48
CA HIS A 13 1.17 -5.34 -11.47
C HIS A 13 0.77 -6.82 -11.47
N GLY A 14 0.50 -7.35 -12.65
CA GLY A 14 0.34 -8.76 -12.96
C GLY A 14 -0.54 -9.55 -12.00
N GLN A 15 -0.16 -10.80 -11.82
CA GLN A 15 -0.91 -11.74 -10.98
C GLN A 15 -0.92 -11.38 -9.49
N VAL A 16 0.05 -10.60 -9.03
CA VAL A 16 0.09 -10.19 -7.62
C VAL A 16 -1.13 -9.34 -7.27
N ALA A 17 -1.46 -8.35 -8.13
CA ALA A 17 -2.64 -7.52 -7.93
C ALA A 17 -3.93 -8.34 -8.00
N VAL A 18 -4.03 -9.26 -8.97
CA VAL A 18 -5.19 -10.15 -9.12
C VAL A 18 -5.35 -11.03 -7.89
N SER A 19 -4.26 -11.63 -7.41
CA SER A 19 -4.28 -12.51 -6.24
C SER A 19 -4.80 -11.78 -4.99
N TRP A 20 -4.31 -10.57 -4.74
CA TRP A 20 -4.77 -9.79 -3.60
C TRP A 20 -6.22 -9.34 -3.76
N PHE A 21 -6.60 -8.88 -4.95
CA PHE A 21 -7.99 -8.48 -5.22
C PHE A 21 -8.96 -9.63 -4.97
N ASN A 22 -8.62 -10.82 -5.45
CA ASN A 22 -9.50 -11.99 -5.31
C ASN A 22 -9.53 -12.56 -3.89
N SER A 23 -8.47 -12.40 -3.10
CA SER A 23 -8.41 -12.89 -1.72
C SER A 23 -9.11 -11.97 -0.73
N LEU A 24 -9.32 -10.72 -1.09
CA LEU A 24 -9.95 -9.71 -0.26
C LEU A 24 -11.38 -9.47 -0.75
N ASP A 25 -12.27 -9.12 0.15
CA ASP A 25 -13.62 -8.67 -0.24
C ASP A 25 -13.56 -7.18 -0.58
N VAL A 26 -13.02 -6.87 -1.77
CA VAL A 26 -12.83 -5.50 -2.26
C VAL A 26 -13.44 -5.34 -3.65
N ASN A 27 -13.83 -4.12 -3.96
CA ASN A 27 -14.32 -3.75 -5.29
C ASN A 27 -13.50 -2.64 -5.94
N THR A 28 -12.58 -2.04 -5.21
CA THR A 28 -11.84 -0.87 -5.66
C THR A 28 -10.37 -1.00 -5.30
N ILE A 29 -9.51 -0.69 -6.27
CA ILE A 29 -8.08 -0.50 -6.05
C ILE A 29 -7.83 1.00 -6.04
N PHE A 30 -7.25 1.49 -4.96
CA PHE A 30 -6.94 2.90 -4.77
C PHE A 30 -5.43 3.08 -4.78
N VAL A 31 -4.89 3.62 -5.85
CA VAL A 31 -3.46 3.88 -6.02
C VAL A 31 -3.15 5.27 -5.48
N VAL A 32 -2.27 5.32 -4.50
CA VAL A 32 -1.84 6.57 -3.85
C VAL A 32 -0.40 6.83 -4.23
N ASN A 33 -0.19 7.74 -5.18
CA ASN A 33 1.15 8.03 -5.69
C ASN A 33 1.16 9.39 -6.38
N ASP A 34 2.09 10.26 -5.98
CA ASP A 34 2.17 11.62 -6.52
C ASP A 34 2.53 11.63 -8.01
N ASP A 35 3.46 10.78 -8.43
CA ASP A 35 3.88 10.73 -9.83
C ASP A 35 2.78 10.21 -10.73
N VAL A 36 2.12 9.13 -10.34
CA VAL A 36 1.01 8.54 -11.10
C VAL A 36 -0.14 9.53 -11.26
N ALA A 37 -0.42 10.31 -10.22
CA ALA A 37 -1.52 11.28 -10.25
C ALA A 37 -1.37 12.30 -11.40
N HIS A 38 -0.14 12.55 -11.86
CA HIS A 38 0.18 13.54 -12.90
C HIS A 38 0.81 12.94 -14.16
N ASP A 39 0.77 11.61 -14.30
CA ASP A 39 1.41 10.91 -15.42
C ASP A 39 0.40 10.01 -16.13
N ASP A 40 -0.12 10.51 -17.26
CA ASP A 40 -1.15 9.80 -18.03
C ASP A 40 -0.64 8.46 -18.60
N PHE A 41 0.65 8.37 -18.91
CA PHE A 41 1.24 7.13 -19.40
C PHE A 41 1.20 6.05 -18.30
N ARG A 42 1.64 6.40 -17.09
CA ARG A 42 1.60 5.47 -15.95
C ARG A 42 0.16 5.10 -15.58
N LYS A 43 -0.77 6.05 -15.63
CA LYS A 43 -2.19 5.77 -15.39
C LYS A 43 -2.72 4.74 -16.40
N SER A 44 -2.37 4.89 -17.67
CA SER A 44 -2.80 3.94 -18.72
C SER A 44 -2.23 2.55 -18.46
N ALA A 45 -0.95 2.44 -18.08
CA ALA A 45 -0.32 1.17 -17.77
C ALA A 45 -1.01 0.49 -16.59
N ILE A 46 -1.36 1.24 -15.55
CA ILE A 46 -2.06 0.71 -14.37
C ILE A 46 -3.47 0.25 -14.75
N ARG A 47 -4.18 0.99 -15.59
CA ARG A 47 -5.52 0.59 -16.07
C ARG A 47 -5.48 -0.76 -16.80
N LEU A 48 -4.43 -1.00 -17.57
CA LEU A 48 -4.24 -2.28 -18.26
C LEU A 48 -3.91 -3.43 -17.32
N ALA A 49 -3.23 -3.14 -16.21
CA ALA A 49 -2.78 -4.14 -15.25
C ALA A 49 -3.82 -4.46 -14.16
N LYS A 50 -4.87 -3.67 -14.04
CA LYS A 50 -5.86 -3.88 -12.99
C LYS A 50 -6.67 -5.15 -13.20
N PRO A 51 -7.14 -5.81 -12.12
CA PRO A 51 -8.09 -6.91 -12.24
C PRO A 51 -9.38 -6.47 -12.93
N GLU A 52 -9.96 -7.37 -13.72
CA GLU A 52 -11.27 -7.12 -14.31
C GLU A 52 -12.31 -6.86 -13.21
N LYS A 53 -13.28 -6.04 -13.52
CA LYS A 53 -14.40 -5.67 -12.63
C LYS A 53 -13.97 -4.83 -11.42
N SER A 54 -12.69 -4.53 -11.25
CA SER A 54 -12.26 -3.61 -10.20
C SER A 54 -12.48 -2.17 -10.65
N LYS A 55 -12.89 -1.34 -9.72
CA LYS A 55 -12.84 0.10 -9.89
C LYS A 55 -11.41 0.57 -9.57
N LEU A 56 -10.96 1.61 -10.22
CA LEU A 56 -9.61 2.12 -10.06
C LEU A 56 -9.66 3.62 -9.77
N VAL A 57 -9.03 4.02 -8.68
CA VAL A 57 -8.85 5.42 -8.30
C VAL A 57 -7.37 5.68 -8.17
N MET A 58 -6.88 6.77 -8.74
CA MET A 58 -5.47 7.15 -8.70
C MET A 58 -5.37 8.61 -8.27
N LYS A 59 -4.76 8.86 -7.12
CA LYS A 59 -4.62 10.21 -6.55
C LYS A 59 -3.26 10.38 -5.90
N SER A 60 -2.85 11.64 -5.74
CA SER A 60 -1.68 11.99 -4.93
C SER A 60 -1.92 11.60 -3.46
N VAL A 61 -0.85 11.58 -2.67
CA VAL A 61 -0.97 11.30 -1.22
C VAL A 61 -1.87 12.34 -0.56
N VAL A 62 -1.65 13.62 -0.84
CA VAL A 62 -2.44 14.73 -0.24
C VAL A 62 -3.92 14.60 -0.60
N ASP A 63 -4.24 14.40 -1.87
CA ASP A 63 -5.62 14.28 -2.32
C ASP A 63 -6.29 13.01 -1.81
N SER A 64 -5.53 11.94 -1.65
CA SER A 64 -6.02 10.69 -1.06
C SER A 64 -6.41 10.88 0.40
N ILE A 65 -5.58 11.56 1.18
CA ILE A 65 -5.87 11.89 2.58
C ILE A 65 -7.16 12.70 2.67
N LYS A 66 -7.29 13.73 1.83
CA LYS A 66 -8.51 14.55 1.79
C LYS A 66 -9.74 13.72 1.45
N ALA A 67 -9.65 12.87 0.45
CA ALA A 67 -10.77 12.03 0.01
C ALA A 67 -11.21 11.06 1.12
N ILE A 68 -10.26 10.39 1.76
CA ILE A 68 -10.55 9.44 2.84
C ILE A 68 -11.18 10.17 4.04
N ASN A 69 -10.62 11.31 4.43
CA ASN A 69 -11.10 12.06 5.57
C ASN A 69 -12.48 12.69 5.33
N SER A 70 -12.81 13.01 4.09
CA SER A 70 -14.12 13.58 3.75
C SER A 70 -15.27 12.55 3.83
N GLY A 71 -14.94 11.25 3.85
CA GLY A 71 -15.95 10.19 3.83
C GLY A 71 -16.43 9.80 2.43
N VAL A 72 -15.96 10.47 1.37
CA VAL A 72 -16.41 10.20 0.00
C VAL A 72 -16.03 8.79 -0.46
N THR A 73 -15.00 8.20 0.13
CA THR A 73 -14.53 6.84 -0.20
C THR A 73 -15.18 5.74 0.65
N ASP A 74 -15.98 6.08 1.65
CA ASP A 74 -16.52 5.11 2.60
C ASP A 74 -17.43 4.06 1.94
N LYS A 75 -18.04 4.41 0.80
CA LYS A 75 -18.90 3.50 0.03
C LYS A 75 -18.12 2.41 -0.71
N TYR A 76 -16.81 2.54 -0.82
CA TYR A 76 -15.98 1.56 -1.51
C TYR A 76 -15.34 0.59 -0.52
N LYS A 77 -15.14 -0.64 -0.97
CA LYS A 77 -14.30 -1.63 -0.29
C LYS A 77 -12.95 -1.61 -0.96
N MET A 78 -11.95 -1.03 -0.30
CA MET A 78 -10.71 -0.64 -0.96
C MET A 78 -9.50 -1.47 -0.59
N LEU A 79 -8.72 -1.82 -1.60
CA LEU A 79 -7.32 -2.16 -1.48
C LEU A 79 -6.53 -0.90 -1.85
N ILE A 80 -5.80 -0.35 -0.91
CA ILE A 80 -4.94 0.82 -1.15
C ILE A 80 -3.53 0.35 -1.41
N VAL A 81 -2.91 0.85 -2.49
CA VAL A 81 -1.54 0.52 -2.85
C VAL A 81 -0.70 1.78 -2.90
N VAL A 82 0.44 1.75 -2.21
CA VAL A 82 1.43 2.84 -2.22
C VAL A 82 2.77 2.31 -2.69
N GLU A 83 3.61 3.19 -3.21
CA GLU A 83 4.91 2.82 -3.78
C GLU A 83 6.01 2.63 -2.73
N SER A 84 5.93 3.33 -1.60
CA SER A 84 7.00 3.40 -0.61
C SER A 84 6.48 3.39 0.82
N VAL A 85 7.38 3.06 1.74
CA VAL A 85 7.09 3.17 3.18
C VAL A 85 6.78 4.61 3.56
N ALA A 86 7.50 5.58 3.00
CA ALA A 86 7.27 7.00 3.29
C ALA A 86 5.83 7.41 2.94
N ASP A 87 5.33 7.01 1.78
CA ASP A 87 3.96 7.31 1.38
C ASP A 87 2.94 6.64 2.30
N ALA A 88 3.20 5.40 2.69
CA ALA A 88 2.33 4.68 3.63
C ALA A 88 2.25 5.39 4.98
N VAL A 89 3.39 5.82 5.51
CA VAL A 89 3.45 6.52 6.80
C VAL A 89 2.70 7.85 6.73
N GLU A 90 2.90 8.61 5.67
CA GLU A 90 2.19 9.88 5.46
C GLU A 90 0.68 9.67 5.38
N LEU A 91 0.25 8.66 4.62
CA LEU A 91 -1.16 8.33 4.47
C LEU A 91 -1.79 7.92 5.81
N ILE A 92 -1.12 7.05 6.56
CA ILE A 92 -1.63 6.56 7.85
C ILE A 92 -1.73 7.70 8.85
N LYS A 93 -0.68 8.52 8.98
CA LYS A 93 -0.69 9.67 9.88
C LYS A 93 -1.76 10.69 9.50
N GLY A 94 -1.95 10.92 8.22
CA GLY A 94 -2.91 11.91 7.72
C GLY A 94 -4.36 11.51 7.84
N THR A 95 -4.66 10.21 8.01
CA THR A 95 -6.02 9.70 8.09
C THR A 95 -6.45 9.30 9.51
N GLY A 96 -5.64 9.58 10.51
CA GLY A 96 -5.95 9.27 11.91
C GLY A 96 -6.08 7.77 12.14
N ASP A 97 -7.17 7.34 12.75
CA ASP A 97 -7.37 5.93 13.13
C ASP A 97 -8.02 5.06 12.05
N LYS A 98 -8.17 5.58 10.83
CA LYS A 98 -8.89 4.87 9.77
C LYS A 98 -8.10 3.71 9.18
N ILE A 99 -6.77 3.76 9.25
CA ILE A 99 -5.90 2.70 8.76
C ILE A 99 -5.25 2.02 9.96
N THR A 100 -5.53 0.73 10.12
CA THR A 100 -5.06 -0.04 11.28
C THR A 100 -4.13 -1.19 10.91
N SER A 101 -3.87 -1.39 9.62
CA SER A 101 -2.99 -2.46 9.16
C SER A 101 -2.21 -2.04 7.92
N LEU A 102 -0.98 -2.54 7.80
CA LEU A 102 -0.08 -2.25 6.69
C LEU A 102 0.66 -3.50 6.26
N ASN A 103 0.48 -3.88 5.01
CA ASN A 103 1.17 -5.01 4.40
C ASN A 103 2.41 -4.51 3.65
N LEU A 104 3.55 -5.12 3.92
CA LEU A 104 4.79 -4.89 3.17
C LEU A 104 4.92 -5.98 2.12
N GLY A 105 4.67 -5.61 0.87
CA GLY A 105 4.69 -6.56 -0.26
C GLY A 105 5.97 -6.54 -1.06
N GLY A 106 6.52 -5.37 -1.31
CA GLY A 106 7.75 -5.23 -2.06
C GLY A 106 8.33 -3.83 -1.97
N THR A 107 9.64 -3.74 -1.80
CA THR A 107 10.37 -2.48 -1.81
C THR A 107 11.43 -2.52 -2.91
N LYS A 108 11.75 -1.35 -3.44
CA LYS A 108 12.80 -1.24 -4.45
C LYS A 108 14.16 -1.54 -3.82
N PRO A 109 14.99 -2.43 -4.39
CA PRO A 109 16.34 -2.64 -3.90
C PRO A 109 17.16 -1.35 -3.96
N ARG A 110 17.84 -1.02 -2.86
CA ARG A 110 18.62 0.22 -2.70
C ARG A 110 19.82 -0.03 -1.81
N GLU A 111 20.86 0.78 -1.97
CA GLU A 111 21.98 0.80 -1.04
C GLU A 111 21.53 1.36 0.33
N GLY A 112 22.26 1.00 1.38
CA GLY A 112 21.97 1.49 2.72
C GLY A 112 20.74 0.88 3.37
N THR A 113 20.28 -0.26 2.85
CA THR A 113 19.13 -0.97 3.41
C THR A 113 19.54 -2.26 4.11
N THR A 114 18.70 -2.68 5.04
CA THR A 114 18.78 -3.99 5.70
C THR A 114 17.74 -4.91 5.07
N ASN A 115 18.12 -6.14 4.76
CA ASN A 115 17.21 -7.13 4.20
C ASN A 115 16.33 -7.74 5.29
N TYR A 116 15.04 -7.77 5.05
CA TYR A 116 14.02 -8.37 5.94
C TYR A 116 13.37 -9.62 5.33
N SER A 117 13.29 -9.69 4.01
CA SER A 117 12.77 -10.83 3.28
C SER A 117 13.23 -10.77 1.82
N LYS A 118 12.83 -11.74 1.01
CA LYS A 118 13.12 -11.76 -0.43
C LYS A 118 12.80 -10.44 -1.12
N THR A 119 11.72 -9.78 -0.69
CA THR A 119 11.18 -8.60 -1.40
C THR A 119 11.25 -7.32 -0.58
N ILE A 120 11.66 -7.39 0.69
CA ILE A 120 11.64 -6.25 1.59
C ILE A 120 13.04 -5.89 2.06
N ASN A 121 13.46 -4.69 1.68
CA ASN A 121 14.70 -4.07 2.14
C ASN A 121 14.35 -2.67 2.65
N LEU A 122 14.78 -2.35 3.87
CA LEU A 122 14.40 -1.12 4.55
C LEU A 122 15.63 -0.35 5.02
N THR A 123 15.56 0.98 4.92
CA THR A 123 16.50 1.86 5.61
C THR A 123 16.23 1.83 7.10
N ALA A 124 17.20 2.26 7.91
CA ALA A 124 17.01 2.38 9.35
C ALA A 124 15.85 3.33 9.68
N GLU A 125 15.71 4.42 8.94
CA GLU A 125 14.62 5.38 9.13
C GLU A 125 13.25 4.74 8.84
N GLU A 126 13.12 4.03 7.73
CA GLU A 126 11.89 3.31 7.38
C GLU A 126 11.52 2.29 8.46
N ALA A 127 12.48 1.51 8.92
CA ALA A 127 12.24 0.53 9.98
C ALA A 127 11.79 1.18 11.29
N ASN A 128 12.39 2.33 11.65
CA ASN A 128 11.98 3.09 12.83
C ASN A 128 10.55 3.62 12.69
N GLU A 129 10.18 4.16 11.53
CA GLU A 129 8.84 4.65 11.29
C GLU A 129 7.79 3.54 11.36
N LEU A 130 8.10 2.37 10.82
CA LEU A 130 7.21 1.21 10.91
C LEU A 130 7.03 0.73 12.35
N ALA A 131 8.12 0.70 13.13
CA ALA A 131 8.06 0.34 14.55
C ALA A 131 7.19 1.34 15.33
N GLN A 132 7.28 2.63 15.02
CA GLN A 132 6.44 3.66 15.64
C GLN A 132 4.95 3.45 15.31
N LEU A 133 4.64 3.08 14.08
CA LEU A 133 3.26 2.74 13.70
C LEU A 133 2.73 1.56 14.53
N GLN A 134 3.56 0.53 14.72
CA GLN A 134 3.18 -0.63 15.55
C GLN A 134 2.89 -0.21 16.99
N GLN A 135 3.68 0.70 17.54
CA GLN A 135 3.44 1.22 18.90
C GLN A 135 2.12 1.97 19.02
N LYS A 136 1.62 2.51 17.93
CA LYS A 136 0.32 3.19 17.87
C LYS A 136 -0.84 2.25 17.56
N GLY A 137 -0.58 0.96 17.45
CA GLY A 137 -1.60 -0.05 17.22
C GLY A 137 -1.81 -0.46 15.77
N VAL A 138 -0.95 -0.03 14.86
CA VAL A 138 -1.01 -0.46 13.46
C VAL A 138 -0.35 -1.83 13.34
N ASP A 139 -1.06 -2.80 12.76
CA ASP A 139 -0.51 -4.13 12.47
C ASP A 139 0.34 -4.03 11.20
N VAL A 140 1.64 -4.36 11.29
CA VAL A 140 2.58 -4.30 10.17
C VAL A 140 3.18 -5.67 9.93
N TRP A 141 3.03 -6.20 8.70
CA TRP A 141 3.56 -7.53 8.39
C TRP A 141 4.10 -7.60 6.97
N ILE A 142 4.98 -8.58 6.74
CA ILE A 142 5.58 -8.88 5.44
C ILE A 142 4.83 -10.06 4.82
N GLN A 143 4.37 -9.88 3.58
CA GLN A 143 3.70 -10.93 2.81
C GLN A 143 3.62 -10.48 1.35
N GLN A 144 4.23 -11.21 0.45
CA GLN A 144 4.24 -10.83 -0.96
C GLN A 144 2.91 -11.14 -1.64
N VAL A 145 2.40 -12.34 -1.46
CA VAL A 145 1.12 -12.81 -2.03
C VAL A 145 0.26 -13.44 -0.93
N PRO A 146 -1.05 -13.53 -1.13
CA PRO A 146 -1.95 -14.04 -0.08
C PRO A 146 -1.65 -15.45 0.41
N ASN A 147 -1.09 -16.31 -0.45
CA ASN A 147 -0.76 -17.69 -0.10
C ASN A 147 0.52 -17.82 0.72
N ASP A 148 1.34 -16.77 0.77
CA ASP A 148 2.54 -16.78 1.59
C ASP A 148 2.18 -16.69 3.07
N GLU A 149 3.07 -17.20 3.92
CA GLU A 149 2.95 -17.03 5.35
C GLU A 149 3.13 -15.56 5.73
N LYS A 150 2.29 -15.05 6.62
CA LYS A 150 2.42 -13.72 7.18
C LYS A 150 3.59 -13.69 8.15
N GLN A 151 4.49 -12.74 7.95
CA GLN A 151 5.63 -12.52 8.84
C GLN A 151 5.45 -11.17 9.52
N GLU A 152 5.17 -11.16 10.81
CA GLU A 152 5.07 -9.90 11.55
C GLU A 152 6.37 -9.12 11.43
N PHE A 153 6.24 -7.81 11.20
CA PHE A 153 7.42 -6.94 11.12
C PHE A 153 8.04 -6.75 12.49
N HIS A 154 9.36 -7.00 12.58
CA HIS A 154 10.16 -6.71 13.77
C HIS A 154 11.42 -5.96 13.32
N LYS A 155 11.57 -4.75 13.82
CA LYS A 155 12.77 -3.95 13.52
C LYS A 155 14.04 -4.67 13.94
N LYS A 156 14.99 -4.77 13.02
CA LYS A 156 16.32 -5.33 13.28
C LYS A 156 17.26 -4.33 13.90
#